data_82fefe8d711ce758f69b1d0b91899646
#
_entry.id   82fefe8d711ce758f69b1d0b91899646
#
_cell.length_a   1.000
_cell.length_b   1.000
_cell.length_c   1.000
_cell.angle_alpha   90.00
_cell.angle_beta   90.00
_cell.angle_gamma   90.00
#
_symmetry.space_group_name_H-M   'P 1'
#
loop_
_entity.id
_entity.type
_entity.pdbx_description
1 polymer ?
#
loop_
_entity_poly.entity_id
_entity_poly.type
_entity_poly.pdbx_seq_one_letter_code
_entity_poly.pdbx_strand_id
1 'polypeptide(L)'
;MGSEAHESDSRRPAAEDLQSVFVQPFVDEGLGNSAYLVGSRGSKVAALIDPLRDVDRYLAASTRLGVKITHVLDTHLHNDFVSGAREVAAQTGAVIGASVEAGLEFDHRPFSDGDRLSLGELAIRVIVTPGHTPEHVSFTLLTQNDAPIALFSGGALLVGGAARTDLLGHENSEPLARRLYHTIHDRLLALPDEVVVCPTHGAGSFCAAPAGGPRTTTIGRERQSNPLCQPQTEDEFVARALEGLPSYPTYFRELRPINRRGPKVLGGVPKPPALSPSEVKDWADREGAVLDVRPPREFVAGHVPGAYGISLRGGLTTWAGWLIPYATPLVLVANGPRDLGEAVRELIRIGFDDLRGHLGGGMEAWIGAGFPAERVRTMSPSELRKQIKTGDGATIVDVRFDDEWYHGHIPGAIHIENGRLPTEPLHLPPDRPIVVHCQTANRSVSGISVLARRGYRNLVLLDGGFSAWEASGFEVERGSAAEK
;
A
#
# COMPACT_ATOMS: atom_id res chain seq x y z
N MET A 1 35.05 -39.60 28.09
CA MET A 1 34.68 -39.42 26.71
C MET A 1 33.92 -38.10 26.65
N GLY A 2 34.59 -37.09 26.12
CA GLY A 2 34.14 -35.72 26.18
C GLY A 2 33.00 -35.46 25.17
N SER A 3 32.01 -34.72 25.60
CA SER A 3 31.00 -34.09 24.73
C SER A 3 31.61 -32.80 24.16
N GLU A 4 31.93 -32.79 22.90
CA GLU A 4 32.25 -31.55 22.18
C GLU A 4 30.96 -30.73 22.05
N ALA A 5 30.86 -29.66 22.83
CA ALA A 5 29.91 -28.59 22.62
C ALA A 5 30.33 -27.83 21.36
N HIS A 6 29.51 -27.87 20.32
CA HIS A 6 29.63 -26.94 19.19
C HIS A 6 29.34 -25.52 19.69
N GLU A 7 30.39 -24.78 20.04
CA GLU A 7 30.34 -23.32 20.12
C GLU A 7 30.02 -22.79 18.72
N SER A 8 28.86 -22.23 18.53
CA SER A 8 28.51 -21.40 17.38
C SER A 8 29.28 -20.08 17.51
N ASP A 9 30.46 -20.03 16.90
CA ASP A 9 31.27 -18.82 16.75
C ASP A 9 30.49 -17.81 15.90
N SER A 10 29.70 -16.93 16.54
CA SER A 10 28.98 -15.84 15.92
C SER A 10 29.99 -14.75 15.52
N ARG A 11 30.58 -14.89 14.33
CA ARG A 11 31.57 -13.94 13.79
C ARG A 11 30.89 -12.61 13.49
N ARG A 12 31.16 -11.59 14.29
CA ARG A 12 30.85 -10.22 13.95
C ARG A 12 31.62 -9.79 12.70
N PRO A 13 30.96 -9.11 11.72
CA PRO A 13 31.67 -8.60 10.56
C PRO A 13 32.75 -7.60 11.02
N ALA A 14 33.93 -7.66 10.41
CA ALA A 14 34.99 -6.67 10.67
C ALA A 14 34.55 -5.30 10.13
N ALA A 15 34.92 -4.22 10.80
CA ALA A 15 34.55 -2.85 10.39
C ALA A 15 35.03 -2.52 8.96
N GLU A 16 36.13 -3.12 8.53
CA GLU A 16 36.69 -2.99 7.18
C GLU A 16 35.77 -3.63 6.12
N ASP A 17 35.12 -4.75 6.44
CA ASP A 17 34.19 -5.46 5.55
C ASP A 17 32.92 -4.64 5.26
N LEU A 18 32.57 -3.69 6.12
CA LEU A 18 31.36 -2.90 6.03
C LEU A 18 31.54 -1.56 5.30
N GLN A 19 32.77 -1.08 5.09
CA GLN A 19 33.03 0.25 4.51
C GLN A 19 32.57 0.39 3.06
N SER A 20 32.57 -0.70 2.29
CA SER A 20 32.09 -0.70 0.90
C SER A 20 30.62 -1.04 0.74
N VAL A 21 30.01 -1.63 1.77
CA VAL A 21 28.60 -2.10 1.74
C VAL A 21 27.65 -0.93 1.80
N PHE A 22 26.57 -1.00 1.02
CA PHE A 22 25.46 -0.07 1.13
C PHE A 22 24.12 -0.80 1.09
N VAL A 23 23.16 -0.28 1.84
CA VAL A 23 21.75 -0.60 1.77
C VAL A 23 20.99 0.72 1.59
N GLN A 24 20.49 0.98 0.38
CA GLN A 24 19.77 2.21 0.04
C GLN A 24 18.27 1.91 0.01
N PRO A 25 17.50 2.38 1.01
CA PRO A 25 16.04 2.23 0.99
C PRO A 25 15.38 3.22 0.03
N PHE A 26 14.22 2.80 -0.49
CA PHE A 26 13.28 3.61 -1.28
C PHE A 26 11.89 3.44 -0.68
N VAL A 27 11.51 4.39 0.14
CA VAL A 27 10.21 4.37 0.81
C VAL A 27 9.13 4.91 -0.12
N ASP A 28 8.00 4.25 -0.12
CA ASP A 28 6.74 4.74 -0.69
C ASP A 28 5.72 4.96 0.43
N GLU A 29 5.42 6.22 0.69
CA GLU A 29 4.50 6.58 1.77
C GLU A 29 3.04 6.30 1.41
N GLY A 30 2.70 6.25 0.10
CA GLY A 30 1.33 5.99 -0.37
C GLY A 30 0.89 4.55 -0.12
N LEU A 31 1.81 3.58 -0.34
CA LEU A 31 1.58 2.16 -0.09
C LEU A 31 2.11 1.68 1.27
N GLY A 32 2.94 2.51 1.93
CA GLY A 32 3.62 2.11 3.16
C GLY A 32 4.75 1.10 2.94
N ASN A 33 5.32 1.01 1.73
CA ASN A 33 6.29 0.00 1.33
C ASN A 33 7.70 0.54 1.17
N SER A 34 8.68 -0.35 1.24
CA SER A 34 10.09 -0.07 1.02
C SER A 34 10.70 -1.07 0.05
N ALA A 35 11.45 -0.57 -0.92
CA ALA A 35 12.37 -1.37 -1.75
C ALA A 35 13.81 -1.07 -1.35
N TYR A 36 14.75 -1.97 -1.65
CA TYR A 36 16.14 -1.82 -1.22
C TYR A 36 17.11 -2.10 -2.37
N LEU A 37 17.97 -1.11 -2.67
CA LEU A 37 19.15 -1.34 -3.51
C LEU A 37 20.33 -1.67 -2.60
N VAL A 38 20.88 -2.86 -2.74
CA VAL A 38 21.93 -3.40 -1.86
C VAL A 38 23.11 -3.90 -2.65
N GLY A 39 24.33 -3.66 -2.16
CA GLY A 39 25.53 -4.13 -2.83
C GLY A 39 26.80 -3.58 -2.22
N SER A 40 27.89 -3.69 -3.00
CA SER A 40 29.19 -3.16 -2.64
C SER A 40 29.69 -2.19 -3.72
N ARG A 41 30.23 -1.07 -3.27
CA ARG A 41 30.90 -0.10 -4.14
C ARG A 41 32.20 -0.65 -4.72
N GLY A 42 32.87 -1.56 -4.00
CA GLY A 42 34.09 -2.23 -4.42
C GLY A 42 33.86 -3.09 -5.66
N SER A 43 32.89 -3.99 -5.60
CA SER A 43 32.54 -4.92 -6.70
C SER A 43 31.68 -4.29 -7.79
N LYS A 44 31.14 -3.08 -7.60
CA LYS A 44 30.30 -2.33 -8.55
C LYS A 44 29.05 -3.08 -9.01
N VAL A 45 28.56 -4.02 -8.20
CA VAL A 45 27.32 -4.76 -8.46
C VAL A 45 26.32 -4.56 -7.34
N ALA A 46 25.04 -4.63 -7.68
CA ALA A 46 23.94 -4.49 -6.75
C ALA A 46 22.79 -5.44 -7.08
N ALA A 47 22.03 -5.81 -6.05
CA ALA A 47 20.70 -6.38 -6.15
C ALA A 47 19.65 -5.34 -5.76
N LEU A 48 18.48 -5.42 -6.37
CA LEU A 48 17.31 -4.61 -6.01
C LEU A 48 16.24 -5.55 -5.48
N ILE A 49 15.68 -5.24 -4.32
CA ILE A 49 14.71 -6.08 -3.61
C ILE A 49 13.37 -5.38 -3.54
N ASP A 50 12.29 -6.09 -3.90
CA ASP A 50 10.89 -5.68 -3.89
C ASP A 50 10.63 -4.32 -4.57
N PRO A 51 11.06 -4.10 -5.83
CA PRO A 51 10.87 -2.83 -6.51
C PRO A 51 9.44 -2.58 -6.94
N LEU A 52 8.99 -1.33 -6.82
CA LEU A 52 7.79 -0.83 -7.49
C LEU A 52 8.06 -0.57 -8.98
N ARG A 53 7.00 -0.42 -9.79
CA ARG A 53 7.09 -0.30 -11.27
C ARG A 53 7.69 1.00 -11.80
N ASP A 54 7.73 2.07 -11.02
CA ASP A 54 8.39 3.33 -11.37
C ASP A 54 9.90 3.24 -11.14
N VAL A 55 10.56 2.45 -11.98
CA VAL A 55 11.94 1.98 -11.78
C VAL A 55 13.02 3.04 -12.02
N ASP A 56 12.70 4.16 -12.64
CA ASP A 56 13.63 5.25 -12.96
C ASP A 56 14.38 5.76 -11.70
N ARG A 57 13.75 5.76 -10.54
CA ARG A 57 14.39 6.14 -9.27
C ARG A 57 15.50 5.19 -8.83
N TYR A 58 15.34 3.89 -9.08
CA TYR A 58 16.37 2.88 -8.76
C TYR A 58 17.54 2.96 -9.73
N LEU A 59 17.25 3.15 -11.02
CA LEU A 59 18.27 3.31 -12.07
C LEU A 59 19.09 4.58 -11.85
N ALA A 60 18.45 5.69 -11.49
CA ALA A 60 19.15 6.92 -11.13
C ALA A 60 20.05 6.73 -9.91
N ALA A 61 19.60 5.99 -8.90
CA ALA A 61 20.40 5.68 -7.72
C ALA A 61 21.59 4.77 -8.05
N SER A 62 21.39 3.71 -8.85
CA SER A 62 22.49 2.82 -9.27
C SER A 62 23.57 3.58 -10.06
N THR A 63 23.17 4.49 -10.95
CA THR A 63 24.07 5.37 -11.68
C THR A 63 24.86 6.28 -10.74
N ARG A 64 24.18 6.94 -9.78
CA ARG A 64 24.84 7.80 -8.78
C ARG A 64 25.83 7.06 -7.90
N LEU A 65 25.52 5.81 -7.56
CA LEU A 65 26.39 4.94 -6.75
C LEU A 65 27.52 4.29 -7.57
N GLY A 66 27.48 4.38 -8.91
CA GLY A 66 28.44 3.75 -9.80
C GLY A 66 28.37 2.22 -9.80
N VAL A 67 27.17 1.65 -9.57
CA VAL A 67 26.95 0.20 -9.51
C VAL A 67 25.98 -0.26 -10.61
N LYS A 68 26.11 -1.52 -11.04
CA LYS A 68 25.17 -2.16 -11.98
C LYS A 68 24.19 -3.03 -11.19
N ILE A 69 22.89 -2.86 -11.45
CA ILE A 69 21.88 -3.78 -10.95
C ILE A 69 21.98 -5.07 -11.77
N THR A 70 22.44 -6.16 -11.14
CA THR A 70 22.61 -7.47 -11.78
C THR A 70 21.50 -8.45 -11.43
N HIS A 71 20.83 -8.22 -10.32
CA HIS A 71 19.73 -9.04 -9.83
C HIS A 71 18.59 -8.16 -9.34
N VAL A 72 17.37 -8.65 -9.52
CA VAL A 72 16.16 -8.08 -8.94
C VAL A 72 15.38 -9.22 -8.29
N LEU A 73 15.04 -9.05 -7.02
CA LEU A 73 14.55 -10.11 -6.15
C LEU A 73 13.21 -9.71 -5.57
N ASP A 74 12.22 -10.59 -5.68
CA ASP A 74 10.93 -10.43 -5.00
C ASP A 74 10.87 -11.42 -3.82
N THR A 75 10.53 -10.91 -2.63
CA THR A 75 10.40 -11.73 -1.41
C THR A 75 9.17 -12.63 -1.47
N HIS A 76 8.12 -12.19 -2.15
CA HIS A 76 6.86 -12.93 -2.30
C HIS A 76 6.03 -12.37 -3.47
N LEU A 77 4.93 -13.02 -3.79
CA LEU A 77 3.94 -12.47 -4.70
C LEU A 77 3.13 -11.37 -4.00
N HIS A 78 3.51 -10.12 -4.24
CA HIS A 78 2.87 -8.96 -3.63
C HIS A 78 1.38 -8.86 -3.98
N ASN A 79 0.56 -8.61 -2.97
CA ASN A 79 -0.87 -8.38 -3.11
C ASN A 79 -1.22 -6.89 -3.26
N ASP A 80 -0.35 -6.01 -2.80
CA ASP A 80 -0.59 -4.57 -2.62
C ASP A 80 0.04 -3.69 -3.71
N PHE A 81 0.98 -4.23 -4.49
CA PHE A 81 1.55 -3.54 -5.66
C PHE A 81 1.97 -4.50 -6.77
N VAL A 82 2.10 -3.95 -7.97
CA VAL A 82 2.67 -4.65 -9.12
C VAL A 82 4.19 -4.58 -9.05
N SER A 83 4.87 -5.74 -9.02
CA SER A 83 6.32 -5.80 -8.97
C SER A 83 6.96 -5.12 -10.18
N GLY A 84 7.99 -4.32 -9.91
CA GLY A 84 8.85 -3.70 -10.92
C GLY A 84 9.94 -4.61 -11.46
N ALA A 85 10.02 -5.87 -11.00
CA ALA A 85 11.13 -6.76 -11.35
C ALA A 85 11.31 -6.92 -12.87
N ARG A 86 10.22 -7.10 -13.62
CA ARG A 86 10.27 -7.21 -15.08
C ARG A 86 10.68 -5.90 -15.76
N GLU A 87 10.27 -4.75 -15.23
CA GLU A 87 10.72 -3.44 -15.72
C GLU A 87 12.21 -3.24 -15.54
N VAL A 88 12.74 -3.57 -14.35
CA VAL A 88 14.19 -3.51 -14.07
C VAL A 88 14.95 -4.44 -14.98
N ALA A 89 14.51 -5.71 -15.10
CA ALA A 89 15.16 -6.69 -15.96
C ALA A 89 15.20 -6.24 -17.44
N ALA A 90 14.11 -5.70 -17.95
CA ALA A 90 14.03 -5.19 -19.33
C ALA A 90 15.01 -4.04 -19.61
N GLN A 91 15.28 -3.19 -18.61
CA GLN A 91 16.14 -2.01 -18.79
C GLN A 91 17.61 -2.25 -18.43
N THR A 92 17.91 -3.27 -17.61
CA THR A 92 19.28 -3.49 -17.09
C THR A 92 19.90 -4.83 -17.53
N GLY A 93 19.07 -5.78 -17.95
CA GLY A 93 19.46 -7.17 -18.15
C GLY A 93 19.65 -7.93 -16.82
N ALA A 94 19.13 -7.41 -15.71
CA ALA A 94 19.20 -8.08 -14.40
C ALA A 94 18.44 -9.41 -14.41
N VAL A 95 18.96 -10.40 -13.69
CA VAL A 95 18.27 -11.67 -13.47
C VAL A 95 17.21 -11.50 -12.42
N ILE A 96 15.97 -11.88 -12.73
CA ILE A 96 14.87 -11.90 -11.74
C ILE A 96 15.03 -13.16 -10.88
N GLY A 97 14.91 -13.02 -9.57
CA GLY A 97 14.93 -14.13 -8.61
C GLY A 97 13.74 -14.09 -7.66
N ALA A 98 13.12 -15.24 -7.46
CA ALA A 98 12.00 -15.41 -6.55
C ALA A 98 11.94 -16.86 -6.02
N SER A 99 11.09 -17.12 -5.03
CA SER A 99 10.83 -18.47 -4.52
C SER A 99 10.39 -19.40 -5.64
N VAL A 100 10.89 -20.64 -5.66
CA VAL A 100 10.41 -21.70 -6.56
C VAL A 100 8.90 -21.95 -6.37
N GLU A 101 8.40 -21.80 -5.15
CA GLU A 101 7.00 -21.98 -4.79
C GLU A 101 6.09 -20.82 -5.30
N ALA A 102 6.69 -19.69 -5.76
CA ALA A 102 5.91 -18.60 -6.36
C ALA A 102 5.26 -19.01 -7.70
N GLY A 103 5.83 -19.98 -8.39
CA GLY A 103 5.31 -20.50 -9.64
C GLY A 103 5.17 -19.41 -10.71
N LEU A 104 6.18 -18.55 -10.85
CA LEU A 104 6.18 -17.47 -11.83
C LEU A 104 6.11 -18.03 -13.26
N GLU A 105 5.30 -17.42 -14.11
CA GLU A 105 5.02 -17.85 -15.48
C GLU A 105 5.90 -17.12 -16.52
N PHE A 106 7.04 -16.58 -16.11
CA PHE A 106 8.03 -15.90 -16.93
C PHE A 106 9.45 -16.25 -16.50
N ASP A 107 10.44 -15.93 -17.32
CA ASP A 107 11.84 -16.26 -17.07
C ASP A 107 12.34 -15.65 -15.77
N HIS A 108 12.81 -16.49 -14.85
CA HIS A 108 13.38 -16.14 -13.58
C HIS A 108 14.33 -17.22 -13.06
N ARG A 109 15.14 -16.88 -12.08
CA ARG A 109 15.90 -17.84 -11.28
C ARG A 109 15.07 -18.27 -10.07
N PRO A 110 14.59 -19.51 -10.03
CA PRO A 110 13.88 -20.03 -8.85
C PRO A 110 14.86 -20.23 -7.70
N PHE A 111 14.43 -19.89 -6.48
CA PHE A 111 15.20 -20.08 -5.27
C PHE A 111 14.50 -21.07 -4.33
N SER A 112 15.34 -21.93 -3.73
CA SER A 112 15.01 -22.82 -2.62
C SER A 112 15.68 -22.37 -1.34
N ASP A 113 15.31 -22.99 -0.23
CA ASP A 113 15.91 -22.69 1.08
C ASP A 113 17.43 -22.95 1.09
N GLY A 114 18.19 -22.00 1.65
CA GLY A 114 19.65 -22.07 1.71
C GLY A 114 20.37 -21.68 0.44
N ASP A 115 19.67 -21.44 -0.68
CA ASP A 115 20.31 -21.02 -1.93
C ASP A 115 21.11 -19.73 -1.74
N ARG A 116 22.19 -19.62 -2.52
CA ARG A 116 23.11 -18.48 -2.46
C ARG A 116 23.24 -17.79 -3.80
N LEU A 117 23.29 -16.47 -3.73
CA LEU A 117 23.54 -15.57 -4.84
C LEU A 117 24.80 -14.77 -4.55
N SER A 118 25.81 -14.84 -5.44
CA SER A 118 27.00 -14.00 -5.34
C SER A 118 26.67 -12.56 -5.73
N LEU A 119 27.12 -11.60 -4.93
CA LEU A 119 26.99 -10.18 -5.17
C LEU A 119 28.36 -9.49 -5.05
N GLY A 120 29.30 -9.95 -5.88
CA GLY A 120 30.70 -9.56 -5.80
C GLY A 120 31.39 -10.12 -4.55
N GLU A 121 31.85 -9.25 -3.67
CA GLU A 121 32.46 -9.62 -2.37
C GLU A 121 31.40 -9.94 -1.29
N LEU A 122 30.12 -9.80 -1.62
CA LEU A 122 29.01 -10.14 -0.75
C LEU A 122 28.29 -11.37 -1.28
N ALA A 123 27.43 -11.95 -0.46
CA ALA A 123 26.49 -12.97 -0.88
C ALA A 123 25.08 -12.67 -0.32
N ILE A 124 24.05 -13.11 -1.02
CA ILE A 124 22.70 -13.16 -0.50
C ILE A 124 22.33 -14.63 -0.29
N ARG A 125 21.89 -14.97 0.92
CA ARG A 125 21.34 -16.28 1.26
C ARG A 125 19.83 -16.21 1.36
N VAL A 126 19.15 -17.17 0.74
CA VAL A 126 17.69 -17.30 0.78
C VAL A 126 17.28 -18.08 2.04
N ILE A 127 16.28 -17.58 2.74
CA ILE A 127 15.62 -18.26 3.85
C ILE A 127 14.14 -18.36 3.47
N VAL A 128 13.59 -19.58 3.38
CA VAL A 128 12.15 -19.80 3.18
C VAL A 128 11.42 -19.37 4.45
N THR A 129 10.51 -18.43 4.34
CA THR A 129 9.83 -17.74 5.47
C THR A 129 8.33 -17.64 5.24
N PRO A 130 7.61 -18.78 5.08
CA PRO A 130 6.17 -18.79 4.83
C PRO A 130 5.39 -18.23 6.01
N GLY A 131 4.24 -17.63 5.72
CA GLY A 131 3.35 -17.05 6.72
C GLY A 131 2.51 -15.93 6.14
N HIS A 132 3.09 -14.79 5.85
CA HIS A 132 2.38 -13.73 5.10
C HIS A 132 1.81 -14.25 3.78
N THR A 133 2.64 -14.98 3.03
CA THR A 133 2.22 -15.79 1.88
C THR A 133 2.89 -17.17 1.96
N PRO A 134 2.33 -18.22 1.30
CA PRO A 134 2.87 -19.58 1.39
C PRO A 134 4.26 -19.73 0.77
N GLU A 135 4.58 -18.97 -0.28
CA GLU A 135 5.84 -19.02 -1.03
C GLU A 135 6.89 -18.01 -0.56
N HIS A 136 6.62 -17.28 0.52
CA HIS A 136 7.46 -16.18 0.99
C HIS A 136 8.89 -16.63 1.29
N VAL A 137 9.87 -15.80 0.88
CA VAL A 137 11.29 -15.94 1.22
C VAL A 137 11.82 -14.63 1.76
N SER A 138 12.82 -14.72 2.64
CA SER A 138 13.62 -13.58 3.08
C SER A 138 15.03 -13.70 2.52
N PHE A 139 15.70 -12.58 2.32
CA PHE A 139 17.06 -12.51 1.79
C PHE A 139 18.01 -12.00 2.86
N THR A 140 19.03 -12.78 3.22
CA THR A 140 20.06 -12.36 4.18
C THR A 140 21.31 -11.94 3.44
N LEU A 141 21.75 -10.70 3.62
CA LEU A 141 23.03 -10.20 3.12
C LEU A 141 24.16 -10.71 4.00
N LEU A 142 25.16 -11.32 3.38
CA LEU A 142 26.33 -11.90 4.04
C LEU A 142 27.62 -11.23 3.59
N THR A 143 28.58 -11.10 4.49
CA THR A 143 29.98 -10.77 4.15
C THR A 143 30.65 -11.94 3.45
N GLN A 144 31.90 -11.75 3.01
CA GLN A 144 32.76 -12.84 2.49
C GLN A 144 32.98 -13.97 3.50
N ASN A 145 32.97 -13.64 4.79
CA ASN A 145 33.16 -14.61 5.87
C ASN A 145 31.84 -15.21 6.39
N ASP A 146 30.79 -15.14 5.60
CA ASP A 146 29.43 -15.63 5.92
C ASP A 146 28.77 -14.98 7.14
N ALA A 147 29.25 -13.84 7.62
CA ALA A 147 28.62 -13.11 8.70
C ALA A 147 27.37 -12.35 8.16
N PRO A 148 26.19 -12.54 8.77
CA PRO A 148 24.97 -11.85 8.34
C PRO A 148 25.01 -10.37 8.75
N ILE A 149 24.65 -9.48 7.80
CA ILE A 149 24.64 -8.02 8.00
C ILE A 149 23.22 -7.49 8.06
N ALA A 150 22.38 -7.91 7.11
CA ALA A 150 21.01 -7.43 6.99
C ALA A 150 20.08 -8.55 6.52
N LEU A 151 18.83 -8.48 6.96
CA LEU A 151 17.73 -9.34 6.58
C LEU A 151 16.66 -8.51 5.86
N PHE A 152 16.43 -8.79 4.60
CA PHE A 152 15.29 -8.27 3.84
C PHE A 152 14.14 -9.23 4.07
N SER A 153 13.31 -8.89 5.05
CA SER A 153 12.32 -9.81 5.63
C SER A 153 10.96 -9.83 4.92
N GLY A 154 10.79 -9.00 3.88
CA GLY A 154 9.50 -8.90 3.20
C GLY A 154 8.36 -8.56 4.16
N GLY A 155 7.40 -9.48 4.27
CA GLY A 155 6.30 -9.45 5.24
C GLY A 155 6.48 -10.36 6.45
N ALA A 156 7.54 -11.18 6.51
CA ALA A 156 7.70 -12.19 7.56
C ALA A 156 8.01 -11.59 8.94
N LEU A 157 8.78 -10.50 9.00
CA LEU A 157 9.08 -9.76 10.23
C LEU A 157 9.12 -8.26 9.92
N LEU A 158 8.29 -7.50 10.62
CA LEU A 158 8.20 -6.05 10.51
C LEU A 158 8.72 -5.39 11.77
N VAL A 159 8.78 -4.05 11.76
CA VAL A 159 9.08 -3.29 12.98
C VAL A 159 7.89 -3.37 13.93
N GLY A 160 8.07 -4.07 15.05
CA GLY A 160 7.05 -4.23 16.08
C GLY A 160 5.89 -5.16 15.72
N GLY A 161 6.01 -5.97 14.66
CA GLY A 161 4.95 -6.87 14.21
C GLY A 161 5.36 -7.83 13.11
N ALA A 162 4.39 -8.36 12.40
CA ALA A 162 4.54 -9.12 11.18
C ALA A 162 3.37 -8.77 10.21
N ALA A 163 3.52 -9.10 8.94
CA ALA A 163 2.44 -8.87 7.99
C ALA A 163 1.28 -9.86 8.20
N ARG A 164 0.07 -9.41 7.87
CA ARG A 164 -1.18 -10.17 7.99
C ARG A 164 -1.16 -11.44 7.15
N THR A 165 -1.89 -12.47 7.59
CA THR A 165 -1.91 -13.79 6.96
C THR A 165 -3.25 -14.14 6.28
N ASP A 166 -4.22 -13.21 6.27
CA ASP A 166 -5.60 -13.43 5.80
C ASP A 166 -5.87 -12.98 4.35
N LEU A 167 -4.86 -12.51 3.62
CA LEU A 167 -5.04 -12.00 2.25
C LEU A 167 -5.43 -13.06 1.22
N LEU A 168 -5.22 -14.35 1.53
CA LEU A 168 -5.51 -15.47 0.64
C LEU A 168 -6.80 -16.22 0.99
N GLY A 169 -7.69 -15.58 1.76
CA GLY A 169 -8.95 -16.15 2.21
C GLY A 169 -8.90 -16.63 3.65
N HIS A 170 -10.05 -16.57 4.30
CA HIS A 170 -10.19 -16.88 5.72
C HIS A 170 -9.72 -18.31 6.07
N GLU A 171 -9.95 -19.27 5.18
CA GLU A 171 -9.54 -20.67 5.35
C GLU A 171 -8.01 -20.87 5.40
N ASN A 172 -7.26 -19.93 4.85
CA ASN A 172 -5.78 -19.95 4.86
C ASN A 172 -5.17 -19.13 5.99
N SER A 173 -5.95 -18.29 6.68
CA SER A 173 -5.45 -17.33 7.67
C SER A 173 -4.74 -18.00 8.83
N GLU A 174 -5.40 -18.96 9.49
CA GLU A 174 -4.82 -19.68 10.62
C GLU A 174 -3.65 -20.60 10.21
N PRO A 175 -3.74 -21.43 9.14
CA PRO A 175 -2.61 -22.23 8.68
C PRO A 175 -1.37 -21.38 8.35
N LEU A 176 -1.55 -20.19 7.77
CA LEU A 176 -0.45 -19.28 7.47
C LEU A 176 0.11 -18.61 8.73
N ALA A 177 -0.75 -18.24 9.70
CA ALA A 177 -0.29 -17.72 10.99
C ALA A 177 0.55 -18.73 11.76
N ARG A 178 0.19 -20.02 11.74
CA ARG A 178 1.01 -21.09 12.32
C ARG A 178 2.37 -21.23 11.64
N ARG A 179 2.42 -21.16 10.32
CA ARG A 179 3.70 -21.14 9.58
C ARG A 179 4.53 -19.92 9.93
N LEU A 180 3.89 -18.75 10.12
CA LEU A 180 4.57 -17.51 10.50
C LEU A 180 5.21 -17.62 11.89
N TYR A 181 4.55 -18.30 12.84
CA TYR A 181 5.12 -18.61 14.14
C TYR A 181 6.47 -19.34 14.00
N HIS A 182 6.51 -20.45 13.27
CA HIS A 182 7.73 -21.21 13.02
C HIS A 182 8.79 -20.39 12.23
N THR A 183 8.34 -19.60 11.25
CA THR A 183 9.22 -18.69 10.53
C THR A 183 9.93 -17.73 11.48
N ILE A 184 9.22 -17.08 12.38
CA ILE A 184 9.78 -16.10 13.31
C ILE A 184 10.63 -16.81 14.37
N HIS A 185 10.05 -17.75 15.11
CA HIS A 185 10.70 -18.33 16.30
C HIS A 185 11.85 -19.29 15.97
N ASP A 186 11.69 -20.14 14.95
CA ASP A 186 12.68 -21.17 14.65
C ASP A 186 13.75 -20.72 13.66
N ARG A 187 13.48 -19.67 12.86
CA ARG A 187 14.37 -19.27 11.76
C ARG A 187 14.91 -17.85 11.89
N LEU A 188 14.02 -16.84 12.01
CA LEU A 188 14.47 -15.44 11.97
C LEU A 188 15.11 -15.03 13.30
N LEU A 189 14.54 -15.44 14.42
CA LEU A 189 15.12 -15.19 15.74
C LEU A 189 16.39 -16.03 16.02
N ALA A 190 16.78 -16.97 15.18
CA ALA A 190 18.07 -17.63 15.26
C ALA A 190 19.22 -16.78 14.70
N LEU A 191 18.92 -15.66 14.00
CA LEU A 191 19.93 -14.73 13.52
C LEU A 191 20.51 -13.91 14.68
N PRO A 192 21.78 -13.42 14.56
CA PRO A 192 22.39 -12.54 15.54
C PRO A 192 21.61 -11.24 15.76
N ASP A 193 21.65 -10.74 16.99
CA ASP A 193 20.89 -9.56 17.43
C ASP A 193 21.23 -8.28 16.67
N GLU A 194 22.45 -8.15 16.18
CA GLU A 194 22.94 -7.00 15.40
C GLU A 194 22.46 -6.96 13.94
N VAL A 195 21.89 -8.04 13.40
CA VAL A 195 21.40 -8.09 12.02
C VAL A 195 20.29 -7.07 11.83
N VAL A 196 20.50 -6.17 10.87
CA VAL A 196 19.51 -5.14 10.53
C VAL A 196 18.33 -5.76 9.78
N VAL A 197 17.13 -5.55 10.25
CA VAL A 197 15.89 -6.01 9.59
C VAL A 197 15.36 -4.90 8.69
N CYS A 198 15.19 -5.22 7.42
CA CYS A 198 14.74 -4.34 6.33
C CYS A 198 13.43 -4.90 5.73
N PRO A 199 12.27 -4.62 6.34
CA PRO A 199 11.00 -5.14 5.86
C PRO A 199 10.49 -4.38 4.64
N THR A 200 9.71 -5.05 3.79
CA THR A 200 9.03 -4.40 2.66
C THR A 200 7.82 -3.61 3.11
N HIS A 201 7.03 -4.17 4.03
CA HIS A 201 5.84 -3.50 4.56
C HIS A 201 6.18 -2.74 5.85
N GLY A 202 5.55 -1.59 6.02
CA GLY A 202 5.74 -0.74 7.18
C GLY A 202 4.56 0.19 7.44
N ALA A 203 4.79 1.29 8.15
CA ALA A 203 3.76 2.26 8.46
C ALA A 203 2.98 2.71 7.21
N GLY A 204 1.65 2.62 7.27
CA GLY A 204 0.74 2.96 6.18
C GLY A 204 0.40 1.81 5.23
N SER A 205 1.07 0.66 5.31
CA SER A 205 0.73 -0.52 4.52
C SER A 205 -0.48 -1.26 5.10
N PHE A 206 -1.44 -1.64 4.25
CA PHE A 206 -2.55 -2.52 4.63
C PHE A 206 -2.13 -3.98 4.87
N CYS A 207 -0.91 -4.34 4.50
CA CYS A 207 -0.31 -5.64 4.84
C CYS A 207 0.32 -5.66 6.24
N ALA A 208 0.55 -4.47 6.85
CA ALA A 208 1.15 -4.34 8.18
C ALA A 208 0.09 -4.01 9.23
N ALA A 209 0.30 -4.52 10.45
CA ALA A 209 -0.40 -4.05 11.64
C ALA A 209 0.66 -3.43 12.58
N PRO A 210 0.35 -2.47 13.39
CA PRO A 210 -0.23 -1.16 13.18
C PRO A 210 0.74 -0.12 12.59
N ALA A 211 0.22 1.04 12.19
CA ALA A 211 0.99 2.11 11.58
C ALA A 211 1.81 2.90 12.59
N GLY A 212 3.10 3.06 12.34
CA GLY A 212 3.95 4.02 13.04
C GLY A 212 5.31 3.44 13.42
N GLY A 213 6.38 4.24 13.27
CA GLY A 213 7.71 3.86 13.70
C GLY A 213 8.78 3.91 12.60
N PRO A 214 10.02 3.54 12.94
CA PRO A 214 11.13 3.48 11.98
C PRO A 214 10.86 2.42 10.89
N ARG A 215 11.48 2.61 9.72
CA ARG A 215 11.36 1.68 8.58
C ARG A 215 12.27 0.45 8.69
N THR A 216 13.22 0.45 9.61
CA THR A 216 14.17 -0.64 9.86
C THR A 216 14.35 -0.85 11.35
N THR A 217 14.80 -2.05 11.74
CA THR A 217 15.05 -2.43 13.13
C THR A 217 16.24 -3.40 13.18
N THR A 218 16.41 -4.16 14.27
CA THR A 218 17.36 -5.27 14.37
C THR A 218 16.69 -6.50 14.99
N ILE A 219 17.23 -7.68 14.74
CA ILE A 219 16.72 -8.94 15.34
C ILE A 219 16.64 -8.81 16.87
N GLY A 220 17.69 -8.28 17.51
CA GLY A 220 17.72 -8.11 18.98
C GLY A 220 16.65 -7.16 19.49
N ARG A 221 16.34 -6.07 18.75
CA ARG A 221 15.28 -5.15 19.12
C ARG A 221 13.89 -5.79 18.98
N GLU A 222 13.65 -6.52 17.89
CA GLU A 222 12.39 -7.23 17.71
C GLU A 222 12.21 -8.33 18.77
N ARG A 223 13.26 -9.07 19.09
CA ARG A 223 13.25 -10.05 20.19
C ARG A 223 12.82 -9.44 21.52
N GLN A 224 13.17 -8.17 21.79
CA GLN A 224 12.87 -7.47 23.05
C GLN A 224 11.49 -6.80 23.07
N SER A 225 11.03 -6.25 21.94
CA SER A 225 9.89 -5.32 21.92
C SER A 225 8.70 -5.75 21.07
N ASN A 226 8.91 -6.68 20.10
CA ASN A 226 7.82 -7.14 19.24
C ASN A 226 6.97 -8.20 19.96
N PRO A 227 5.67 -7.98 20.17
CA PRO A 227 4.79 -8.96 20.84
C PRO A 227 4.76 -10.34 20.20
N LEU A 228 4.93 -10.42 18.86
CA LEU A 228 4.97 -11.69 18.13
C LEU A 228 6.31 -12.43 18.28
N CYS A 229 7.36 -11.77 18.74
CA CYS A 229 8.68 -12.35 18.99
C CYS A 229 8.88 -12.78 20.45
N GLN A 230 7.92 -12.47 21.34
CA GLN A 230 8.01 -12.86 22.75
C GLN A 230 7.78 -14.37 22.92
N PRO A 231 8.34 -14.99 23.99
CA PRO A 231 8.02 -16.38 24.32
C PRO A 231 6.51 -16.57 24.52
N GLN A 232 5.90 -17.39 23.70
CA GLN A 232 4.46 -17.69 23.71
C GLN A 232 4.20 -19.03 23.04
N THR A 233 3.04 -19.62 23.27
CA THR A 233 2.60 -20.80 22.53
C THR A 233 2.19 -20.43 21.10
N GLU A 234 2.18 -21.41 20.21
CA GLU A 234 1.70 -21.23 18.83
C GLU A 234 0.25 -20.72 18.79
N ASP A 235 -0.63 -21.24 19.64
CA ASP A 235 -2.03 -20.80 19.69
C ASP A 235 -2.19 -19.36 20.16
N GLU A 236 -1.40 -18.91 21.15
CA GLU A 236 -1.37 -17.51 21.60
C GLU A 236 -0.85 -16.59 20.50
N PHE A 237 0.15 -17.03 19.74
CA PHE A 237 0.68 -16.28 18.59
C PHE A 237 -0.41 -16.13 17.52
N VAL A 238 -1.08 -17.22 17.14
CA VAL A 238 -2.15 -17.21 16.12
C VAL A 238 -3.29 -16.28 16.54
N ALA A 239 -3.75 -16.38 17.78
CA ALA A 239 -4.80 -15.49 18.28
C ALA A 239 -4.40 -14.03 18.14
N ARG A 240 -3.17 -13.68 18.54
CA ARG A 240 -2.63 -12.30 18.45
C ARG A 240 -2.42 -11.83 17.01
N ALA A 241 -1.93 -12.70 16.13
CA ALA A 241 -1.66 -12.36 14.73
C ALA A 241 -2.94 -12.10 13.92
N LEU A 242 -4.06 -12.70 14.34
CA LEU A 242 -5.36 -12.55 13.68
C LEU A 242 -6.28 -11.53 14.37
N GLU A 243 -5.90 -11.02 15.53
CA GLU A 243 -6.73 -10.08 16.30
C GLU A 243 -6.80 -8.71 15.61
N GLY A 244 -8.02 -8.18 15.43
CA GLY A 244 -8.25 -6.79 15.03
C GLY A 244 -7.74 -6.41 13.65
N LEU A 245 -7.59 -7.35 12.73
CA LEU A 245 -7.15 -7.06 11.36
C LEU A 245 -8.19 -6.17 10.65
N PRO A 246 -7.79 -4.97 10.15
CA PRO A 246 -8.69 -4.07 9.45
C PRO A 246 -9.06 -4.63 8.07
N SER A 247 -10.14 -4.09 7.48
CA SER A 247 -10.46 -4.31 6.06
C SER A 247 -9.30 -3.86 5.17
N TYR A 248 -9.19 -4.45 3.98
CA TYR A 248 -8.13 -4.12 3.02
C TYR A 248 -8.70 -3.91 1.60
N PRO A 249 -7.96 -3.18 0.73
CA PRO A 249 -8.42 -2.87 -0.61
C PRO A 249 -8.73 -4.11 -1.46
N THR A 250 -9.85 -4.06 -2.18
CA THR A 250 -10.33 -5.20 -2.98
C THR A 250 -9.38 -5.56 -4.13
N TYR A 251 -8.61 -4.62 -4.66
CA TYR A 251 -7.64 -4.86 -5.73
C TYR A 251 -6.49 -5.79 -5.33
N PHE A 252 -6.26 -6.03 -4.03
CA PHE A 252 -5.25 -6.98 -3.55
C PHE A 252 -5.44 -8.38 -4.14
N ARG A 253 -6.68 -8.78 -4.43
CA ARG A 253 -7.00 -10.06 -5.05
C ARG A 253 -6.53 -10.17 -6.49
N GLU A 254 -6.40 -9.03 -7.17
CA GLU A 254 -6.02 -8.95 -8.58
C GLU A 254 -4.50 -8.99 -8.78
N LEU A 255 -3.72 -8.43 -7.84
CA LEU A 255 -2.30 -8.20 -8.06
C LEU A 255 -1.46 -9.46 -7.95
N ARG A 256 -1.77 -10.36 -7.02
CA ARG A 256 -1.04 -11.63 -6.89
C ARG A 256 -1.06 -12.47 -8.20
N PRO A 257 -2.21 -12.71 -8.86
CA PRO A 257 -2.23 -13.36 -10.16
C PRO A 257 -1.47 -12.61 -11.25
N ILE A 258 -1.48 -11.28 -11.23
CA ILE A 258 -0.74 -10.44 -12.18
C ILE A 258 0.76 -10.60 -11.98
N ASN A 259 1.23 -10.50 -10.74
CA ASN A 259 2.64 -10.69 -10.41
C ASN A 259 3.13 -12.10 -10.77
N ARG A 260 2.30 -13.13 -10.58
CA ARG A 260 2.62 -14.50 -10.96
C ARG A 260 2.73 -14.68 -12.48
N ARG A 261 1.75 -14.19 -13.26
CA ARG A 261 1.77 -14.27 -14.74
C ARG A 261 2.86 -13.41 -15.37
N GLY A 262 3.33 -12.42 -14.64
CA GLY A 262 4.26 -11.40 -15.10
C GLY A 262 3.54 -10.17 -15.64
N PRO A 263 3.62 -9.05 -14.92
CA PRO A 263 3.03 -7.79 -15.37
C PRO A 263 3.62 -7.33 -16.69
N LYS A 264 2.81 -6.60 -17.47
CA LYS A 264 3.26 -5.98 -18.72
C LYS A 264 4.44 -5.03 -18.43
N VAL A 265 5.48 -5.11 -19.24
CA VAL A 265 6.58 -4.14 -19.23
C VAL A 265 6.09 -2.86 -19.92
N LEU A 266 6.16 -1.74 -19.21
CA LEU A 266 5.70 -0.42 -19.70
C LEU A 266 6.80 0.31 -20.47
N GLY A 267 8.07 0.00 -20.20
CA GLY A 267 9.23 0.67 -20.78
C GLY A 267 9.52 2.04 -20.16
N GLY A 268 8.95 2.29 -18.99
CA GLY A 268 9.07 3.54 -18.23
C GLY A 268 7.71 4.08 -17.79
N VAL A 269 7.72 5.23 -17.11
CA VAL A 269 6.49 5.87 -16.63
C VAL A 269 5.69 6.41 -17.83
N PRO A 270 4.43 5.97 -18.04
CA PRO A 270 3.59 6.45 -19.13
C PRO A 270 3.38 7.97 -19.10
N LYS A 271 3.17 8.54 -20.28
CA LYS A 271 2.82 9.97 -20.44
C LYS A 271 1.46 10.06 -21.15
N PRO A 272 0.34 10.00 -20.42
CA PRO A 272 -0.98 10.08 -21.03
C PRO A 272 -1.14 11.36 -21.88
N PRO A 273 -1.72 11.27 -23.10
CA PRO A 273 -1.86 12.44 -23.96
C PRO A 273 -2.81 13.49 -23.35
N ALA A 274 -2.58 14.77 -23.70
CA ALA A 274 -3.52 15.82 -23.37
C ALA A 274 -4.74 15.70 -24.29
N LEU A 275 -5.93 15.63 -23.70
CA LEU A 275 -7.21 15.62 -24.39
C LEU A 275 -7.88 17.00 -24.29
N SER A 276 -8.54 17.42 -25.36
CA SER A 276 -9.40 18.62 -25.33
C SER A 276 -10.59 18.41 -24.39
N PRO A 277 -11.20 19.49 -23.87
CA PRO A 277 -12.43 19.38 -23.07
C PRO A 277 -13.57 18.61 -23.77
N SER A 278 -13.68 18.74 -25.10
CA SER A 278 -14.69 17.99 -25.86
C SER A 278 -14.42 16.50 -25.90
N GLU A 279 -13.16 16.08 -26.06
CA GLU A 279 -12.79 14.65 -26.02
C GLU A 279 -13.02 14.05 -24.62
N VAL A 280 -12.74 14.80 -23.56
CA VAL A 280 -13.03 14.36 -22.18
C VAL A 280 -14.54 14.29 -21.93
N LYS A 281 -15.30 15.24 -22.49
CA LYS A 281 -16.76 15.20 -22.40
C LYS A 281 -17.33 13.97 -23.12
N ASP A 282 -16.90 13.72 -24.34
CA ASP A 282 -17.31 12.55 -25.12
C ASP A 282 -16.96 11.24 -24.41
N TRP A 283 -15.81 11.22 -23.70
CA TRP A 283 -15.41 10.10 -22.87
C TRP A 283 -16.34 9.90 -21.67
N ALA A 284 -16.64 10.95 -20.94
CA ALA A 284 -17.52 10.93 -19.77
C ALA A 284 -18.98 10.57 -20.14
N ASP A 285 -19.48 11.08 -21.26
CA ASP A 285 -20.84 10.81 -21.78
C ASP A 285 -21.04 9.33 -22.17
N ARG A 286 -19.95 8.61 -22.51
CA ARG A 286 -19.96 7.17 -22.77
C ARG A 286 -19.67 6.34 -21.51
N GLU A 287 -19.91 6.92 -20.34
CA GLU A 287 -19.65 6.31 -19.03
C GLU A 287 -18.17 5.99 -18.78
N GLY A 288 -17.25 6.59 -19.54
CA GLY A 288 -15.82 6.49 -19.32
C GLY A 288 -15.43 7.04 -17.95
N ALA A 289 -14.49 6.38 -17.27
CA ALA A 289 -14.06 6.82 -15.96
C ALA A 289 -13.14 8.04 -16.07
N VAL A 290 -13.52 9.13 -15.39
CA VAL A 290 -12.69 10.32 -15.16
C VAL A 290 -12.27 10.31 -13.70
N LEU A 291 -10.96 10.41 -13.46
CA LEU A 291 -10.38 10.46 -12.12
C LEU A 291 -9.80 11.86 -11.88
N ASP A 292 -10.42 12.59 -10.97
CA ASP A 292 -9.97 13.92 -10.54
C ASP A 292 -9.10 13.77 -9.28
N VAL A 293 -7.80 14.01 -9.44
CA VAL A 293 -6.81 13.86 -8.36
C VAL A 293 -6.51 15.17 -7.64
N ARG A 294 -7.25 16.24 -7.95
CA ARG A 294 -7.08 17.53 -7.30
C ARG A 294 -7.50 17.51 -5.82
N PRO A 295 -7.08 18.52 -5.05
CA PRO A 295 -7.50 18.63 -3.65
C PRO A 295 -9.02 18.62 -3.46
N PRO A 296 -9.55 18.10 -2.34
CA PRO A 296 -10.99 18.00 -2.07
C PRO A 296 -11.76 19.30 -2.28
N ARG A 297 -11.20 20.44 -1.88
CA ARG A 297 -11.84 21.76 -2.03
C ARG A 297 -12.08 22.14 -3.49
N GLU A 298 -11.14 21.80 -4.36
CA GLU A 298 -11.25 22.09 -5.79
C GLU A 298 -12.27 21.18 -6.47
N PHE A 299 -12.27 19.88 -6.14
CA PHE A 299 -13.31 18.95 -6.60
C PHE A 299 -14.70 19.43 -6.21
N VAL A 300 -14.90 19.80 -4.95
CA VAL A 300 -16.17 20.30 -4.42
C VAL A 300 -16.63 21.59 -5.11
N ALA A 301 -15.68 22.50 -5.41
CA ALA A 301 -15.97 23.75 -6.10
C ALA A 301 -16.37 23.59 -7.57
N GLY A 302 -15.95 22.49 -8.22
CA GLY A 302 -16.33 22.14 -9.58
C GLY A 302 -15.47 21.04 -10.17
N HIS A 303 -16.12 20.01 -10.69
CA HIS A 303 -15.48 18.84 -11.31
C HIS A 303 -16.24 18.40 -12.57
N VAL A 304 -15.61 17.56 -13.37
CA VAL A 304 -16.27 16.92 -14.52
C VAL A 304 -17.42 16.05 -14.01
N PRO A 305 -18.65 16.18 -14.55
CA PRO A 305 -19.78 15.38 -14.11
C PRO A 305 -19.50 13.88 -14.08
N GLY A 306 -19.83 13.23 -12.96
CA GLY A 306 -19.61 11.81 -12.77
C GLY A 306 -18.14 11.39 -12.54
N ALA A 307 -17.20 12.31 -12.37
CA ALA A 307 -15.82 11.98 -12.05
C ALA A 307 -15.67 11.34 -10.66
N TYR A 308 -14.71 10.42 -10.51
CA TYR A 308 -14.21 9.99 -9.20
C TYR A 308 -13.34 11.11 -8.61
N GLY A 309 -13.62 11.53 -7.40
CA GLY A 309 -12.84 12.53 -6.67
C GLY A 309 -11.90 11.84 -5.67
N ILE A 310 -10.67 11.54 -6.06
CA ILE A 310 -9.69 10.87 -5.20
C ILE A 310 -8.41 11.68 -5.22
N SER A 311 -8.20 12.48 -4.16
CA SER A 311 -7.07 13.39 -4.09
C SER A 311 -5.72 12.67 -4.09
N LEU A 312 -4.78 13.17 -4.89
CA LEU A 312 -3.38 12.71 -4.93
C LEU A 312 -2.74 12.64 -3.54
N ARG A 313 -2.99 13.64 -2.70
CA ARG A 313 -2.43 13.73 -1.34
C ARG A 313 -3.29 13.03 -0.28
N GLY A 314 -4.31 12.31 -0.68
CA GLY A 314 -5.28 11.65 0.19
C GLY A 314 -5.22 10.12 0.18
N GLY A 315 -4.11 9.52 -0.28
CA GLY A 315 -3.98 8.08 -0.46
C GLY A 315 -4.56 7.61 -1.80
N LEU A 316 -4.16 8.27 -2.90
CA LEU A 316 -4.66 7.98 -4.25
C LEU A 316 -4.58 6.50 -4.59
N THR A 317 -3.43 5.86 -4.36
CA THR A 317 -3.19 4.45 -4.65
C THR A 317 -4.23 3.54 -3.99
N THR A 318 -4.38 3.71 -2.68
CA THR A 318 -5.34 2.94 -1.88
C THR A 318 -6.77 3.13 -2.36
N TRP A 319 -7.22 4.38 -2.46
CA TRP A 319 -8.62 4.67 -2.75
C TRP A 319 -8.98 4.45 -4.21
N ALA A 320 -8.07 4.69 -5.16
CA ALA A 320 -8.31 4.33 -6.56
C ALA A 320 -8.48 2.82 -6.72
N GLY A 321 -7.58 2.04 -6.12
CA GLY A 321 -7.67 0.58 -6.18
C GLY A 321 -8.87 -0.01 -5.44
N TRP A 322 -9.40 0.69 -4.43
CA TRP A 322 -10.54 0.22 -3.65
C TRP A 322 -11.89 0.62 -4.26
N LEU A 323 -11.98 1.83 -4.83
CA LEU A 323 -13.25 2.45 -5.23
C LEU A 323 -13.54 2.33 -6.72
N ILE A 324 -12.50 2.23 -7.55
CA ILE A 324 -12.64 2.11 -9.00
C ILE A 324 -12.54 0.63 -9.39
N PRO A 325 -13.46 0.08 -10.18
CA PRO A 325 -13.34 -1.29 -10.66
C PRO A 325 -11.97 -1.52 -11.30
N TYR A 326 -11.30 -2.62 -10.93
CA TYR A 326 -9.94 -2.86 -11.36
C TYR A 326 -9.80 -2.90 -12.90
N ALA A 327 -8.67 -2.43 -13.41
CA ALA A 327 -8.38 -2.31 -14.84
C ALA A 327 -9.33 -1.38 -15.64
N THR A 328 -10.11 -0.53 -14.98
CA THR A 328 -10.92 0.49 -15.67
C THR A 328 -10.01 1.47 -16.41
N PRO A 329 -10.25 1.74 -17.71
CA PRO A 329 -9.53 2.79 -18.43
C PRO A 329 -9.83 4.19 -17.84
N LEU A 330 -8.78 5.00 -17.64
CA LEU A 330 -8.90 6.29 -16.94
C LEU A 330 -8.50 7.47 -17.79
N VAL A 331 -9.27 8.57 -17.67
CA VAL A 331 -8.86 9.92 -18.04
C VAL A 331 -8.64 10.72 -16.75
N LEU A 332 -7.51 11.44 -16.66
CA LEU A 332 -7.10 12.12 -15.44
C LEU A 332 -7.41 13.62 -15.47
N VAL A 333 -7.77 14.19 -14.32
CA VAL A 333 -7.83 15.63 -14.08
C VAL A 333 -6.87 15.97 -12.95
N ALA A 334 -5.88 16.84 -13.22
CA ALA A 334 -4.83 17.20 -12.27
C ALA A 334 -4.46 18.68 -12.37
N ASN A 335 -3.77 19.22 -11.35
CA ASN A 335 -3.29 20.61 -11.30
C ASN A 335 -1.89 20.77 -11.94
N GLY A 336 -1.78 20.39 -13.21
CA GLY A 336 -0.57 20.57 -13.98
C GLY A 336 0.34 19.33 -14.05
N PRO A 337 1.49 19.46 -14.75
CA PRO A 337 2.32 18.31 -15.15
C PRO A 337 2.94 17.53 -14.00
N ARG A 338 3.25 18.22 -12.89
CA ARG A 338 3.86 17.57 -11.71
C ARG A 338 2.88 16.61 -11.05
N ASP A 339 1.68 17.10 -10.72
CA ASP A 339 0.65 16.29 -10.05
C ASP A 339 0.16 15.17 -10.97
N LEU A 340 0.05 15.44 -12.27
CA LEU A 340 -0.23 14.39 -13.27
C LEU A 340 0.83 13.29 -13.27
N GLY A 341 2.12 13.66 -13.31
CA GLY A 341 3.22 12.70 -13.31
C GLY A 341 3.26 11.86 -12.04
N GLU A 342 2.97 12.45 -10.88
CA GLU A 342 2.88 11.75 -9.60
C GLU A 342 1.67 10.78 -9.57
N ALA A 343 0.50 11.24 -10.02
CA ALA A 343 -0.70 10.40 -10.11
C ALA A 343 -0.49 9.20 -11.04
N VAL A 344 0.14 9.39 -12.19
CA VAL A 344 0.48 8.29 -13.12
C VAL A 344 1.37 7.25 -12.43
N ARG A 345 2.40 7.68 -11.69
CA ARG A 345 3.29 6.78 -10.94
C ARG A 345 2.52 5.96 -9.91
N GLU A 346 1.69 6.61 -9.13
CA GLU A 346 0.88 5.92 -8.12
C GLU A 346 -0.09 4.91 -8.74
N LEU A 347 -0.74 5.25 -9.83
CA LEU A 347 -1.71 4.37 -10.51
C LEU A 347 -1.04 3.14 -11.14
N ILE A 348 0.10 3.28 -11.81
CA ILE A 348 0.80 2.13 -12.40
C ILE A 348 1.35 1.17 -11.35
N ARG A 349 1.66 1.63 -10.13
CA ARG A 349 2.09 0.77 -9.03
C ARG A 349 1.04 -0.26 -8.64
N ILE A 350 -0.24 0.07 -8.79
CA ILE A 350 -1.35 -0.84 -8.53
C ILE A 350 -2.00 -1.39 -9.80
N GLY A 351 -1.35 -1.23 -10.97
CA GLY A 351 -1.75 -1.87 -12.22
C GLY A 351 -2.85 -1.16 -13.01
N PHE A 352 -3.14 0.11 -12.72
CA PHE A 352 -3.98 0.93 -13.60
C PHE A 352 -3.13 1.43 -14.78
N ASP A 353 -2.93 0.55 -15.77
CA ASP A 353 -2.04 0.78 -16.91
C ASP A 353 -2.72 1.48 -18.08
N ASP A 354 -4.05 1.40 -18.17
CA ASP A 354 -4.84 1.98 -19.27
C ASP A 354 -5.23 3.44 -18.97
N LEU A 355 -4.21 4.31 -19.04
CA LEU A 355 -4.37 5.76 -18.87
C LEU A 355 -4.59 6.41 -20.25
N ARG A 356 -5.85 6.65 -20.61
CA ARG A 356 -6.28 7.11 -21.94
C ARG A 356 -5.86 8.55 -22.25
N GLY A 357 -5.68 9.38 -21.23
CA GLY A 357 -5.28 10.77 -21.39
C GLY A 357 -5.48 11.56 -20.11
N HIS A 358 -5.32 12.87 -20.23
CA HIS A 358 -5.65 13.81 -19.17
C HIS A 358 -6.32 15.04 -19.75
N LEU A 359 -7.13 15.74 -18.95
CA LEU A 359 -7.78 17.00 -19.36
C LEU A 359 -6.73 18.08 -19.59
N GLY A 360 -6.46 18.40 -20.85
CA GLY A 360 -5.56 19.47 -21.27
C GLY A 360 -6.06 20.84 -20.79
N GLY A 361 -5.19 21.59 -20.10
CA GLY A 361 -5.56 22.87 -19.50
C GLY A 361 -6.42 22.76 -18.23
N GLY A 362 -6.67 21.54 -17.72
CA GLY A 362 -7.40 21.31 -16.47
C GLY A 362 -8.83 21.86 -16.46
N MET A 363 -9.39 22.06 -15.27
CA MET A 363 -10.76 22.54 -15.13
C MET A 363 -10.99 23.97 -15.65
N GLU A 364 -9.96 24.77 -15.77
CA GLU A 364 -10.07 26.10 -16.40
C GLU A 364 -10.44 25.96 -17.88
N ALA A 365 -9.79 25.06 -18.61
CA ALA A 365 -10.11 24.79 -20.01
C ALA A 365 -11.51 24.15 -20.15
N TRP A 366 -11.91 23.29 -19.24
CA TRP A 366 -13.26 22.69 -19.21
C TRP A 366 -14.35 23.75 -19.10
N ILE A 367 -14.22 24.63 -18.11
CA ILE A 367 -15.17 25.73 -17.87
C ILE A 367 -15.12 26.75 -19.02
N GLY A 368 -13.91 27.08 -19.51
CA GLY A 368 -13.73 27.99 -20.64
C GLY A 368 -14.34 27.49 -21.95
N ALA A 369 -14.46 26.17 -22.13
CA ALA A 369 -15.18 25.54 -23.25
C ALA A 369 -16.71 25.56 -23.08
N GLY A 370 -17.22 26.09 -21.98
CA GLY A 370 -18.64 26.20 -21.70
C GLY A 370 -19.31 24.91 -21.21
N PHE A 371 -18.53 23.90 -20.80
CA PHE A 371 -19.08 22.67 -20.29
C PHE A 371 -19.50 22.81 -18.81
N PRO A 372 -20.59 22.12 -18.41
CA PRO A 372 -21.08 22.16 -17.03
C PRO A 372 -20.08 21.50 -16.08
N ALA A 373 -19.86 22.14 -14.93
CA ALA A 373 -19.14 21.52 -13.82
C ALA A 373 -20.12 21.17 -12.70
N GLU A 374 -20.04 19.93 -12.23
CA GLU A 374 -20.77 19.50 -11.04
C GLU A 374 -20.11 20.10 -9.79
N ARG A 375 -20.95 20.43 -8.78
CA ARG A 375 -20.50 20.97 -7.50
C ARG A 375 -21.09 20.17 -6.36
N VAL A 376 -20.35 20.04 -5.28
CA VAL A 376 -20.84 19.43 -4.05
C VAL A 376 -21.16 20.54 -3.05
N ARG A 377 -22.36 20.51 -2.51
CA ARG A 377 -22.74 21.42 -1.42
C ARG A 377 -21.95 21.06 -0.15
N THR A 378 -21.52 22.06 0.60
CA THR A 378 -20.88 21.89 1.90
C THR A 378 -21.81 22.30 3.02
N MET A 379 -21.65 21.73 4.19
CA MET A 379 -22.37 22.04 5.41
C MET A 379 -21.39 22.13 6.57
N SER A 380 -21.50 23.17 7.39
CA SER A 380 -20.69 23.30 8.60
C SER A 380 -21.20 22.37 9.71
N PRO A 381 -20.33 21.98 10.69
CA PRO A 381 -20.76 21.22 11.86
C PRO A 381 -21.92 21.89 12.64
N SER A 382 -21.94 23.21 12.72
CA SER A 382 -22.99 23.96 13.39
C SER A 382 -24.35 23.87 12.69
N GLU A 383 -24.35 23.91 11.37
CA GLU A 383 -25.55 23.73 10.56
C GLU A 383 -26.09 22.30 10.69
N LEU A 384 -25.20 21.29 10.62
CA LEU A 384 -25.58 19.90 10.81
C LEU A 384 -26.17 19.67 12.21
N ARG A 385 -25.51 20.18 13.27
CA ARG A 385 -26.04 20.11 14.65
C ARG A 385 -27.42 20.71 14.79
N LYS A 386 -27.68 21.84 14.11
CA LYS A 386 -29.00 22.47 14.11
C LYS A 386 -30.04 21.53 13.47
N GLN A 387 -29.74 20.92 12.34
CA GLN A 387 -30.65 19.98 11.67
C GLN A 387 -30.94 18.74 12.52
N ILE A 388 -29.93 18.16 13.18
CA ILE A 388 -30.12 17.04 14.12
C ILE A 388 -31.11 17.43 15.23
N LYS A 389 -30.96 18.62 15.82
CA LYS A 389 -31.82 19.09 16.93
C LYS A 389 -33.27 19.42 16.50
N THR A 390 -33.45 19.89 15.29
CA THR A 390 -34.80 20.21 14.78
C THR A 390 -35.53 19.01 14.18
N GLY A 391 -34.85 17.90 14.01
CA GLY A 391 -35.39 16.70 13.36
C GLY A 391 -35.60 16.88 11.83
N ASP A 392 -35.00 17.91 11.22
CA ASP A 392 -35.11 18.24 9.80
C ASP A 392 -34.40 17.25 8.84
N GLY A 393 -33.99 16.12 9.38
CA GLY A 393 -33.91 14.88 8.65
C GLY A 393 -32.78 14.73 7.60
N ALA A 394 -31.60 15.33 7.80
CA ALA A 394 -30.44 14.90 7.01
C ALA A 394 -30.03 13.46 7.39
N THR A 395 -29.71 12.64 6.40
CA THR A 395 -29.06 11.36 6.62
C THR A 395 -27.55 11.60 6.75
N ILE A 396 -26.96 11.19 7.84
CA ILE A 396 -25.52 11.34 8.08
C ILE A 396 -24.83 10.01 7.75
N VAL A 397 -23.80 10.04 6.93
CA VAL A 397 -23.00 8.85 6.57
C VAL A 397 -21.56 9.07 6.97
N ASP A 398 -21.09 8.26 7.92
CA ASP A 398 -19.68 8.20 8.32
C ASP A 398 -18.97 7.14 7.48
N VAL A 399 -17.94 7.57 6.70
CA VAL A 399 -17.17 6.69 5.81
C VAL A 399 -15.79 6.34 6.36
N ARG A 400 -15.58 6.49 7.68
CA ARG A 400 -14.35 6.10 8.35
C ARG A 400 -14.26 4.59 8.52
N PHE A 401 -13.10 4.11 8.99
CA PHE A 401 -12.91 2.71 9.35
C PHE A 401 -13.67 2.33 10.62
N ASP A 402 -13.91 1.04 10.81
CA ASP A 402 -14.63 0.49 11.96
C ASP A 402 -14.04 0.96 13.30
N ASP A 403 -12.70 0.93 13.45
CA ASP A 403 -12.01 1.36 14.66
C ASP A 403 -12.22 2.86 14.97
N GLU A 404 -12.16 3.72 13.94
CA GLU A 404 -12.43 5.15 14.10
C GLU A 404 -13.88 5.39 14.55
N TRP A 405 -14.84 4.64 14.01
CA TRP A 405 -16.25 4.69 14.36
C TRP A 405 -16.48 4.30 15.82
N TYR A 406 -15.90 3.19 16.27
CA TYR A 406 -16.05 2.72 17.66
C TYR A 406 -15.48 3.69 18.69
N HIS A 407 -14.38 4.39 18.37
CA HIS A 407 -13.80 5.41 19.24
C HIS A 407 -14.68 6.65 19.40
N GLY A 408 -15.53 6.95 18.44
CA GLY A 408 -16.51 8.02 18.52
C GLY A 408 -17.05 8.43 17.17
N HIS A 409 -18.35 8.73 17.11
CA HIS A 409 -19.05 9.14 15.89
C HIS A 409 -20.13 10.19 16.16
N ILE A 410 -20.65 10.82 15.11
CA ILE A 410 -21.73 11.80 15.19
C ILE A 410 -23.03 11.06 15.52
N PRO A 411 -23.81 11.52 16.54
CA PRO A 411 -25.06 10.88 16.92
C PRO A 411 -26.02 10.67 15.75
N GLY A 412 -26.52 9.44 15.63
CA GLY A 412 -27.46 9.06 14.59
C GLY A 412 -26.85 8.90 13.18
N ALA A 413 -25.53 8.91 13.04
CA ALA A 413 -24.88 8.63 11.77
C ALA A 413 -24.98 7.13 11.39
N ILE A 414 -25.09 6.86 10.11
CA ILE A 414 -24.99 5.51 9.53
C ILE A 414 -23.53 5.28 9.19
N HIS A 415 -22.97 4.18 9.69
CA HIS A 415 -21.60 3.79 9.38
C HIS A 415 -21.53 2.92 8.15
N ILE A 416 -20.72 3.33 7.17
CA ILE A 416 -20.43 2.56 5.96
C ILE A 416 -18.99 2.90 5.56
N GLU A 417 -18.04 2.02 5.82
CA GLU A 417 -16.65 2.27 5.41
C GLU A 417 -16.55 2.65 3.93
N ASN A 418 -15.72 3.63 3.63
CA ASN A 418 -15.55 4.15 2.27
C ASN A 418 -15.29 3.04 1.23
N GLY A 419 -14.46 2.06 1.59
CA GLY A 419 -14.14 0.91 0.73
C GLY A 419 -15.32 -0.02 0.43
N ARG A 420 -16.37 0.01 1.23
CA ARG A 420 -17.60 -0.79 1.05
C ARG A 420 -18.64 -0.11 0.15
N LEU A 421 -18.54 1.22 -0.01
CA LEU A 421 -19.49 1.99 -0.81
C LEU A 421 -19.72 1.49 -2.25
N PRO A 422 -18.73 0.95 -2.98
CA PRO A 422 -18.99 0.46 -4.34
C PRO A 422 -19.91 -0.76 -4.41
N THR A 423 -19.89 -1.64 -3.43
CA THR A 423 -20.48 -2.99 -3.52
C THR A 423 -21.59 -3.28 -2.52
N GLU A 424 -21.58 -2.65 -1.34
CA GLU A 424 -22.61 -2.90 -0.34
C GLU A 424 -24.01 -2.40 -0.79
N PRO A 425 -25.07 -3.15 -0.48
CA PRO A 425 -26.43 -2.65 -0.62
C PRO A 425 -26.64 -1.45 0.32
N LEU A 426 -26.99 -0.30 -0.25
CA LEU A 426 -27.20 0.93 0.51
C LEU A 426 -28.70 1.24 0.61
N HIS A 427 -29.17 1.47 1.81
CA HIS A 427 -30.56 1.85 2.10
C HIS A 427 -30.64 3.32 2.59
N LEU A 428 -30.07 4.24 1.77
CA LEU A 428 -30.08 5.67 2.08
C LEU A 428 -31.34 6.31 1.51
N PRO A 429 -32.08 7.12 2.29
CA PRO A 429 -33.27 7.80 1.84
C PRO A 429 -32.97 8.79 0.70
N PRO A 430 -33.63 8.68 -0.48
CA PRO A 430 -33.29 9.52 -1.62
C PRO A 430 -33.91 10.95 -1.54
N ASP A 431 -34.90 11.15 -0.69
CA ASP A 431 -35.67 12.37 -0.52
C ASP A 431 -35.04 13.38 0.45
N ARG A 432 -33.95 13.01 1.10
CA ARG A 432 -33.26 13.82 2.12
C ARG A 432 -31.84 14.15 1.71
N PRO A 433 -31.24 15.25 2.25
CA PRO A 433 -29.82 15.48 2.11
C PRO A 433 -29.01 14.35 2.75
N ILE A 434 -28.01 13.85 2.02
CA ILE A 434 -27.05 12.85 2.53
C ILE A 434 -25.76 13.57 2.85
N VAL A 435 -25.50 13.77 4.15
CA VAL A 435 -24.28 14.43 4.64
C VAL A 435 -23.22 13.38 4.85
N VAL A 436 -22.17 13.42 4.02
CA VAL A 436 -21.07 12.47 4.08
C VAL A 436 -19.87 13.07 4.81
N HIS A 437 -19.32 12.35 5.76
CA HIS A 437 -18.09 12.76 6.45
C HIS A 437 -17.10 11.61 6.65
N CYS A 438 -15.85 11.98 6.80
CA CYS A 438 -14.79 11.14 7.35
C CYS A 438 -14.06 11.91 8.44
N GLN A 439 -12.80 11.62 8.71
CA GLN A 439 -12.03 12.38 9.70
C GLN A 439 -11.84 13.85 9.30
N THR A 440 -11.54 14.11 8.01
CA THR A 440 -11.33 15.47 7.47
C THR A 440 -12.18 15.76 6.24
N ALA A 441 -11.74 15.33 5.04
CA ALA A 441 -12.49 15.52 3.78
C ALA A 441 -12.13 14.51 2.67
N ASN A 442 -10.93 13.93 2.66
CA ASN A 442 -10.45 13.12 1.52
C ASN A 442 -11.36 11.93 1.22
N ARG A 443 -11.60 11.05 2.20
CA ARG A 443 -12.51 9.90 2.07
C ARG A 443 -13.96 10.32 1.81
N SER A 444 -14.39 11.45 2.38
CA SER A 444 -15.74 11.96 2.14
C SER A 444 -15.97 12.34 0.68
N VAL A 445 -15.01 13.01 0.04
CA VAL A 445 -15.09 13.40 -1.37
C VAL A 445 -15.09 12.17 -2.26
N SER A 446 -14.21 11.19 -2.00
CA SER A 446 -14.23 9.95 -2.76
C SER A 446 -15.52 9.16 -2.55
N GLY A 447 -16.04 9.09 -1.33
CA GLY A 447 -17.34 8.47 -1.03
C GLY A 447 -18.51 9.18 -1.73
N ILE A 448 -18.54 10.50 -1.73
CA ILE A 448 -19.54 11.31 -2.45
C ILE A 448 -19.51 10.98 -3.95
N SER A 449 -18.32 10.90 -4.55
CA SER A 449 -18.19 10.59 -5.97
C SER A 449 -18.71 9.18 -6.30
N VAL A 450 -18.47 8.20 -5.44
CA VAL A 450 -19.02 6.83 -5.58
C VAL A 450 -20.53 6.83 -5.42
N LEU A 451 -21.06 7.49 -4.40
CA LEU A 451 -22.50 7.59 -4.19
C LEU A 451 -23.22 8.29 -5.38
N ALA A 452 -22.62 9.37 -5.91
CA ALA A 452 -23.15 10.05 -7.09
C ALA A 452 -23.22 9.12 -8.32
N ARG A 453 -22.19 8.31 -8.57
CA ARG A 453 -22.16 7.30 -9.63
C ARG A 453 -23.16 6.18 -9.40
N ARG A 454 -23.49 5.86 -8.16
CA ARG A 454 -24.56 4.92 -7.78
C ARG A 454 -25.97 5.51 -7.87
N GLY A 455 -26.10 6.76 -8.34
CA GLY A 455 -27.40 7.40 -8.57
C GLY A 455 -27.92 8.21 -7.39
N TYR A 456 -27.20 8.27 -6.27
CA TYR A 456 -27.61 9.14 -5.16
C TYR A 456 -27.44 10.62 -5.54
N ARG A 457 -28.37 11.44 -5.10
CA ARG A 457 -28.38 12.89 -5.36
C ARG A 457 -28.46 13.62 -4.03
N ASN A 458 -28.41 14.93 -4.05
CA ASN A 458 -28.46 15.76 -2.84
C ASN A 458 -27.37 15.42 -1.81
N LEU A 459 -26.18 15.10 -2.33
CA LEU A 459 -25.00 14.79 -1.53
C LEU A 459 -24.37 16.07 -0.98
N VAL A 460 -23.94 16.03 0.27
CA VAL A 460 -23.41 17.18 1.01
C VAL A 460 -22.14 16.75 1.73
N LEU A 461 -21.07 17.53 1.62
CA LEU A 461 -19.84 17.32 2.38
C LEU A 461 -19.94 18.03 3.73
N LEU A 462 -19.67 17.32 4.83
CA LEU A 462 -19.44 17.96 6.13
C LEU A 462 -18.05 18.62 6.12
N ASP A 463 -18.02 19.95 6.20
CA ASP A 463 -16.77 20.71 6.16
C ASP A 463 -15.90 20.40 7.39
N GLY A 464 -14.63 20.05 7.13
CA GLY A 464 -13.69 19.63 8.16
C GLY A 464 -13.97 18.27 8.80
N GLY A 465 -15.03 17.57 8.41
CA GLY A 465 -15.38 16.21 8.84
C GLY A 465 -15.58 16.05 10.35
N PHE A 466 -15.32 14.84 10.85
CA PHE A 466 -15.46 14.53 12.29
C PHE A 466 -14.52 15.36 13.16
N SER A 467 -13.32 15.67 12.70
CA SER A 467 -12.38 16.52 13.43
C SER A 467 -12.97 17.91 13.73
N ALA A 468 -13.68 18.52 12.77
CA ALA A 468 -14.32 19.82 12.98
C ALA A 468 -15.56 19.72 13.88
N TRP A 469 -16.31 18.60 13.81
CA TRP A 469 -17.41 18.32 14.72
C TRP A 469 -16.94 18.24 16.17
N GLU A 470 -15.92 17.43 16.43
CA GLU A 470 -15.34 17.24 17.76
C GLU A 470 -14.71 18.52 18.31
N ALA A 471 -13.94 19.25 17.47
CA ALA A 471 -13.34 20.54 17.84
C ALA A 471 -14.40 21.62 18.19
N SER A 472 -15.63 21.47 17.67
CA SER A 472 -16.76 22.33 18.03
C SER A 472 -17.39 21.98 19.39
N GLY A 473 -16.90 20.95 20.09
CA GLY A 473 -17.40 20.49 21.39
C GLY A 473 -18.80 19.90 21.31
N PHE A 474 -19.19 19.33 20.16
CA PHE A 474 -20.48 18.72 19.97
C PHE A 474 -20.50 17.27 20.48
N GLU A 475 -21.71 16.76 20.72
CA GLU A 475 -21.93 15.43 21.27
C GLU A 475 -21.35 14.35 20.34
N VAL A 476 -20.72 13.34 20.95
CA VAL A 476 -20.09 12.18 20.28
C VAL A 476 -20.63 10.92 20.93
N GLU A 477 -21.20 10.02 20.14
CA GLU A 477 -21.54 8.67 20.57
C GLU A 477 -20.31 7.77 20.43
N ARG A 478 -20.23 6.74 21.28
CA ARG A 478 -19.17 5.72 21.23
C ARG A 478 -19.80 4.35 21.17
N GLY A 479 -19.24 3.47 20.34
CA GLY A 479 -19.67 2.08 20.26
C GLY A 479 -19.44 1.36 21.61
N SER A 480 -20.34 0.45 21.97
CA SER A 480 -20.13 -0.43 23.12
C SER A 480 -19.20 -1.59 22.69
N ALA A 481 -18.26 -1.98 23.56
CA ALA A 481 -17.35 -3.12 23.35
C ALA A 481 -18.06 -4.48 23.19
N ALA A 482 -19.40 -4.51 23.25
CA ALA A 482 -20.23 -5.70 23.19
C ALA A 482 -20.76 -6.04 21.78
N GLU A 483 -20.43 -5.25 20.74
CA GLU A 483 -20.93 -5.42 19.36
C GLU A 483 -19.82 -5.80 18.35
N LYS A 484 -18.75 -6.47 18.82
CA LYS A 484 -17.71 -7.04 17.95
C LYS A 484 -17.91 -8.55 17.77
#